data_da4d2703afd71acdbae78be295037d4c
#
_entry.id   da4d2703afd71acdbae78be295037d4c
#
_cell.length_a   1.000
_cell.length_b   1.000
_cell.length_c   1.000
_cell.angle_alpha   90.00
_cell.angle_beta   90.00
_cell.angle_gamma   90.00
#
_symmetry.space_group_name_H-M   'P 1'
#
loop_
_entity.id
_entity.type
_entity.pdbx_description
1 polymer ?
#
loop_
_entity_poly.entity_id
_entity_poly.type
_entity_poly.pdbx_seq_one_letter_code
_entity_poly.pdbx_strand_id
1 'polypeptide(L)'
;MDFYWRWTGKLQVLPFYHTVSDHPLPHFSELKYYRSKKRFLDDLDFFTSHFENVSMAEVGKEKKSFHLSFDDGMAEMYSVVFPILQEKNLDATFFINTDFVDNKCMFISHKISLLQHELKKSSQNRQRISGYLECETGAIHSYLNKINSEKADEIAKLIHLDFTEYLKQHQPYLTTKQIITLKNAGFTIGNHGKSHRNFNTLTFEEQKNEIETVNSFLKQWGVDDLFFCFPYGDYKIKNELFHWMYQEGGIEKSFGISGLKEDGFPRHHHRILMEHENFSAEEIIRSEYLYFMLKSVLNKNKIRR
;
A
#
# COMPACT_ATOMS: atom_id res chain seq x y z
N MET A 1 -12.90 7.27 -22.57
CA MET A 1 -13.27 7.58 -21.16
C MET A 1 -14.65 8.24 -21.02
N ASP A 2 -15.06 9.14 -21.90
CA ASP A 2 -16.34 9.90 -21.80
C ASP A 2 -17.59 9.01 -21.63
N PHE A 3 -17.64 7.87 -22.32
CA PHE A 3 -18.72 6.89 -22.16
C PHE A 3 -18.86 6.43 -20.70
N TYR A 4 -17.75 6.04 -20.06
CA TYR A 4 -17.76 5.55 -18.68
C TYR A 4 -18.19 6.63 -17.70
N TRP A 5 -17.70 7.86 -17.84
CA TRP A 5 -18.06 8.99 -16.98
C TRP A 5 -19.57 9.31 -17.03
N ARG A 6 -20.13 9.32 -18.25
CA ARG A 6 -21.58 9.59 -18.42
C ARG A 6 -22.46 8.52 -17.77
N TRP A 7 -22.04 7.24 -17.85
CA TRP A 7 -22.83 6.15 -17.32
C TRP A 7 -22.68 5.93 -15.84
N THR A 8 -21.51 6.18 -15.27
CA THR A 8 -21.21 5.86 -13.87
C THR A 8 -21.28 7.07 -12.94
N GLY A 9 -21.14 8.28 -13.45
CA GLY A 9 -20.94 9.50 -12.65
C GLY A 9 -19.60 9.54 -11.90
N LYS A 10 -18.74 8.51 -12.07
CA LYS A 10 -17.44 8.42 -11.39
C LYS A 10 -16.40 9.21 -12.18
N LEU A 11 -16.15 10.45 -11.76
CA LEU A 11 -15.24 11.37 -12.43
C LEU A 11 -13.82 11.31 -11.89
N GLN A 12 -13.64 10.88 -10.62
CA GLN A 12 -12.36 10.80 -9.97
C GLN A 12 -11.87 9.37 -9.86
N VAL A 13 -10.58 9.15 -10.10
CA VAL A 13 -9.88 7.86 -9.90
C VAL A 13 -8.73 8.05 -8.94
N LEU A 14 -8.49 7.07 -8.08
CA LEU A 14 -7.46 7.11 -7.04
C LEU A 14 -6.49 5.92 -7.25
N PRO A 15 -5.55 6.03 -8.20
CA PRO A 15 -4.54 4.99 -8.43
C PRO A 15 -3.57 4.91 -7.26
N PHE A 16 -3.18 3.68 -6.89
CA PHE A 16 -2.16 3.48 -5.87
C PHE A 16 -1.15 2.39 -6.24
N TYR A 17 0.04 2.51 -5.66
CA TYR A 17 1.21 1.64 -5.86
C TYR A 17 1.86 1.35 -4.50
N HIS A 18 2.68 0.30 -4.42
CA HIS A 18 3.59 0.05 -3.31
C HIS A 18 5.03 0.38 -3.70
N THR A 19 5.47 -0.06 -4.89
CA THR A 19 6.80 0.26 -5.36
C THR A 19 6.91 0.38 -6.87
N VAL A 20 7.86 1.20 -7.33
CA VAL A 20 8.24 1.32 -8.74
C VAL A 20 9.71 0.92 -8.88
N SER A 21 9.96 -0.22 -9.52
CA SER A 21 11.32 -0.75 -9.67
C SER A 21 11.45 -1.61 -10.93
N ASP A 22 12.55 -1.41 -11.66
CA ASP A 22 12.91 -2.30 -12.79
C ASP A 22 13.60 -3.58 -12.30
N HIS A 23 14.15 -3.55 -11.08
CA HIS A 23 14.89 -4.66 -10.47
C HIS A 23 14.43 -4.85 -9.01
N PRO A 24 13.29 -5.52 -8.79
CA PRO A 24 12.79 -5.72 -7.44
C PRO A 24 13.79 -6.54 -6.61
N LEU A 25 14.14 -6.00 -5.44
CA LEU A 25 15.02 -6.67 -4.49
C LEU A 25 14.38 -7.94 -3.90
N PRO A 26 15.17 -8.90 -3.37
CA PRO A 26 14.66 -10.17 -2.87
C PRO A 26 13.53 -10.08 -1.85
N HIS A 27 13.54 -9.07 -0.97
CA HIS A 27 12.48 -8.85 0.01
C HIS A 27 11.11 -8.56 -0.62
N PHE A 28 11.08 -8.20 -1.91
CA PHE A 28 9.88 -7.81 -2.63
C PHE A 28 9.57 -8.71 -3.83
N SER A 29 10.57 -9.39 -4.38
CA SER A 29 10.47 -10.14 -5.64
C SER A 29 9.41 -11.26 -5.64
N GLU A 30 9.12 -11.85 -4.47
CA GLU A 30 8.14 -12.93 -4.33
C GLU A 30 6.71 -12.42 -4.13
N LEU A 31 6.53 -11.13 -3.79
CA LEU A 31 5.21 -10.52 -3.58
C LEU A 31 4.52 -10.15 -4.88
N LYS A 32 5.30 -9.90 -5.96
CA LYS A 32 4.81 -9.52 -7.30
C LYS A 32 3.94 -8.25 -7.34
N TYR A 33 4.06 -7.39 -6.35
CA TYR A 33 3.40 -6.09 -6.27
C TYR A 33 4.40 -4.98 -6.58
N TYR A 34 4.74 -4.81 -7.85
CA TYR A 34 5.60 -3.72 -8.32
C TYR A 34 5.20 -3.26 -9.71
N ARG A 35 5.57 -2.04 -10.05
CA ARG A 35 5.42 -1.49 -11.38
C ARG A 35 6.81 -1.17 -11.94
N SER A 36 7.13 -1.57 -13.15
CA SER A 36 8.37 -1.12 -13.78
C SER A 36 8.35 0.39 -14.01
N LYS A 37 9.52 1.04 -14.00
CA LYS A 37 9.64 2.47 -14.22
C LYS A 37 9.01 2.89 -15.56
N LYS A 38 9.22 2.09 -16.61
CA LYS A 38 8.61 2.34 -17.92
C LYS A 38 7.08 2.33 -17.82
N ARG A 39 6.48 1.28 -17.22
CA ARG A 39 5.03 1.18 -17.04
C ARG A 39 4.47 2.30 -16.19
N PHE A 40 5.17 2.69 -15.15
CA PHE A 40 4.77 3.82 -14.31
C PHE A 40 4.73 5.13 -15.10
N LEU A 41 5.72 5.40 -15.96
CA LEU A 41 5.69 6.58 -16.83
C LEU A 41 4.53 6.52 -17.83
N ASP A 42 4.29 5.37 -18.46
CA ASP A 42 3.15 5.16 -19.35
C ASP A 42 1.81 5.39 -18.61
N ASP A 43 1.70 4.96 -17.34
CA ASP A 43 0.54 5.19 -16.49
C ASP A 43 0.32 6.70 -16.21
N LEU A 44 1.39 7.43 -15.86
CA LEU A 44 1.32 8.87 -15.64
C LEU A 44 0.87 9.63 -16.89
N ASP A 45 1.38 9.25 -18.06
CA ASP A 45 0.97 9.84 -19.33
C ASP A 45 -0.51 9.58 -19.65
N PHE A 46 -1.00 8.36 -19.34
CA PHE A 46 -2.43 8.06 -19.44
C PHE A 46 -3.26 8.93 -18.50
N PHE A 47 -2.88 9.02 -17.21
CA PHE A 47 -3.65 9.79 -16.23
C PHE A 47 -3.67 11.29 -16.61
N THR A 48 -2.54 11.88 -16.91
CA THR A 48 -2.45 13.32 -17.25
C THR A 48 -3.15 13.67 -18.55
N SER A 49 -3.29 12.72 -19.48
CA SER A 49 -4.03 12.92 -20.74
C SER A 49 -5.56 12.89 -20.56
N HIS A 50 -6.07 12.26 -19.49
CA HIS A 50 -7.50 12.05 -19.31
C HIS A 50 -8.10 12.72 -18.08
N PHE A 51 -7.27 13.03 -17.07
CA PHE A 51 -7.67 13.53 -15.77
C PHE A 51 -6.76 14.67 -15.33
N GLU A 52 -7.27 15.56 -14.53
CA GLU A 52 -6.45 16.56 -13.83
C GLU A 52 -5.85 15.97 -12.56
N ASN A 53 -4.55 16.14 -12.33
CA ASN A 53 -3.94 15.78 -11.05
C ASN A 53 -4.40 16.80 -9.99
N VAL A 54 -4.82 16.29 -8.85
CA VAL A 54 -5.34 17.12 -7.74
C VAL A 54 -4.65 16.79 -6.43
N SER A 55 -4.62 17.75 -5.52
CA SER A 55 -4.14 17.58 -4.17
C SER A 55 -5.05 16.66 -3.34
N MET A 56 -4.53 16.14 -2.24
CA MET A 56 -5.30 15.32 -1.30
C MET A 56 -6.54 16.06 -0.74
N ALA A 57 -6.48 17.37 -0.59
CA ALA A 57 -7.61 18.19 -0.15
C ALA A 57 -8.80 18.16 -1.11
N GLU A 58 -8.54 17.92 -2.40
CA GLU A 58 -9.57 17.88 -3.46
C GLU A 58 -10.12 16.48 -3.72
N VAL A 59 -9.56 15.44 -3.08
CA VAL A 59 -10.12 14.10 -3.15
C VAL A 59 -11.54 14.08 -2.60
N GLY A 60 -12.47 13.45 -3.34
CA GLY A 60 -13.90 13.41 -3.03
C GLY A 60 -14.74 14.53 -3.65
N LYS A 61 -14.12 15.50 -4.36
CA LYS A 61 -14.85 16.51 -5.14
C LYS A 61 -15.26 15.96 -6.50
N GLU A 62 -16.40 16.40 -7.01
CA GLU A 62 -16.93 16.01 -8.33
C GLU A 62 -16.15 16.70 -9.46
N LYS A 63 -15.00 16.14 -9.83
CA LYS A 63 -14.12 16.65 -10.87
C LYS A 63 -13.45 15.49 -11.62
N LYS A 64 -13.24 15.64 -12.93
CA LYS A 64 -12.43 14.71 -13.73
C LYS A 64 -10.97 14.76 -13.28
N SER A 65 -10.64 13.99 -12.26
CA SER A 65 -9.35 14.12 -11.59
C SER A 65 -8.80 12.76 -11.14
N PHE A 66 -7.50 12.78 -10.87
CA PHE A 66 -6.84 11.68 -10.20
C PHE A 66 -5.94 12.19 -9.07
N HIS A 67 -5.75 11.35 -8.06
CA HIS A 67 -4.75 11.58 -7.04
C HIS A 67 -3.95 10.30 -6.83
N LEU A 68 -2.63 10.41 -6.90
CA LEU A 68 -1.69 9.30 -6.73
C LEU A 68 -1.44 9.02 -5.26
N SER A 69 -1.32 7.74 -4.91
CA SER A 69 -0.82 7.38 -3.59
C SER A 69 0.12 6.18 -3.64
N PHE A 70 1.01 6.11 -2.65
CA PHE A 70 2.02 5.07 -2.50
C PHE A 70 1.99 4.57 -1.07
N ASP A 71 1.93 3.24 -0.90
CA ASP A 71 1.80 2.61 0.40
C ASP A 71 3.14 2.03 0.89
N ASP A 72 3.22 1.65 2.17
CA ASP A 72 4.30 0.91 2.82
C ASP A 72 5.60 1.67 3.10
N GLY A 73 5.78 2.87 2.60
CA GLY A 73 7.00 3.63 2.87
C GLY A 73 8.27 3.01 2.29
N MET A 74 8.20 2.42 1.08
CA MET A 74 9.34 1.82 0.39
C MET A 74 10.37 2.87 -0.04
N ALA A 75 11.66 2.52 -0.03
CA ALA A 75 12.76 3.41 -0.39
C ALA A 75 12.66 3.94 -1.84
N GLU A 76 12.06 3.17 -2.75
CA GLU A 76 11.83 3.54 -4.15
C GLU A 76 10.87 4.74 -4.28
N MET A 77 10.01 5.00 -3.29
CA MET A 77 9.21 6.23 -3.25
C MET A 77 10.08 7.49 -3.29
N TYR A 78 11.23 7.45 -2.63
CA TYR A 78 12.17 8.57 -2.64
C TYR A 78 13.15 8.51 -3.80
N SER A 79 13.73 7.34 -4.09
CA SER A 79 14.81 7.21 -5.07
C SER A 79 14.33 7.17 -6.53
N VAL A 80 13.11 6.74 -6.78
CA VAL A 80 12.53 6.57 -8.14
C VAL A 80 11.31 7.45 -8.35
N VAL A 81 10.31 7.36 -7.49
CA VAL A 81 9.01 8.03 -7.68
C VAL A 81 9.11 9.55 -7.50
N PHE A 82 9.71 9.99 -6.40
CA PHE A 82 9.81 11.41 -6.07
C PHE A 82 10.40 12.29 -7.19
N PRO A 83 11.59 11.98 -7.78
CA PRO A 83 12.12 12.81 -8.85
C PRO A 83 11.23 12.83 -10.10
N ILE A 84 10.55 11.73 -10.42
CA ILE A 84 9.61 11.68 -11.55
C ILE A 84 8.41 12.60 -11.31
N LEU A 85 7.81 12.55 -10.10
CA LEU A 85 6.66 13.38 -9.77
C LEU A 85 7.02 14.86 -9.71
N GLN A 86 8.22 15.20 -9.20
CA GLN A 86 8.71 16.58 -9.22
C GLN A 86 8.91 17.10 -10.65
N GLU A 87 9.54 16.33 -11.53
CA GLU A 87 9.77 16.70 -12.92
C GLU A 87 8.43 16.94 -13.66
N LYS A 88 7.43 16.09 -13.40
CA LYS A 88 6.09 16.21 -14.02
C LYS A 88 5.15 17.18 -13.28
N ASN A 89 5.58 17.78 -12.16
CA ASN A 89 4.77 18.66 -11.30
C ASN A 89 3.44 18.01 -10.88
N LEU A 90 3.51 16.78 -10.36
CA LEU A 90 2.34 16.00 -9.95
C LEU A 90 2.29 15.85 -8.42
N ASP A 91 1.12 16.05 -7.84
CA ASP A 91 0.80 15.80 -6.44
C ASP A 91 0.62 14.30 -6.17
N ALA A 92 1.04 13.87 -4.97
CA ALA A 92 0.82 12.53 -4.48
C ALA A 92 0.83 12.45 -2.95
N THR A 93 0.33 11.33 -2.42
CA THR A 93 0.39 10.99 -0.99
C THR A 93 1.25 9.75 -0.79
N PHE A 94 2.13 9.80 0.23
CA PHE A 94 2.93 8.67 0.69
C PHE A 94 2.41 8.19 2.04
N PHE A 95 1.77 7.02 2.07
CA PHE A 95 1.29 6.38 3.30
C PHE A 95 2.39 5.52 3.91
N ILE A 96 2.73 5.78 5.16
CA ILE A 96 3.87 5.16 5.84
C ILE A 96 3.48 4.38 7.08
N ASN A 97 4.29 3.37 7.41
CA ASN A 97 4.22 2.59 8.63
C ASN A 97 5.44 2.90 9.52
N THR A 98 5.21 3.44 10.72
CA THR A 98 6.30 3.99 11.54
C THR A 98 7.26 2.98 12.14
N ASP A 99 6.87 1.72 12.29
CA ASP A 99 7.78 0.67 12.78
C ASP A 99 8.93 0.37 11.81
N PHE A 100 8.73 0.63 10.52
CA PHE A 100 9.71 0.32 9.48
C PHE A 100 10.57 1.52 9.07
N VAL A 101 10.13 2.74 9.38
CA VAL A 101 10.92 3.96 9.13
C VAL A 101 12.31 3.84 9.75
N ASP A 102 13.31 4.34 9.03
CA ASP A 102 14.74 4.22 9.37
C ASP A 102 15.26 2.77 9.40
N ASN A 103 14.55 1.85 8.76
CA ASN A 103 14.93 0.44 8.64
C ASN A 103 15.12 -0.26 10.02
N LYS A 104 14.26 0.09 10.99
CA LYS A 104 14.30 -0.49 12.36
C LYS A 104 13.85 -1.92 12.41
N CYS A 105 12.80 -2.26 11.65
CA CYS A 105 12.23 -3.61 11.55
C CYS A 105 11.92 -3.93 10.09
N MET A 106 11.55 -5.18 9.82
CA MET A 106 11.13 -5.64 8.50
C MET A 106 9.69 -6.13 8.53
N PHE A 107 8.90 -5.77 7.50
CA PHE A 107 7.56 -6.32 7.28
C PHE A 107 7.58 -7.84 7.27
N ILE A 108 6.56 -8.47 7.85
CA ILE A 108 6.45 -9.93 7.81
C ILE A 108 6.39 -10.48 6.37
N SER A 109 5.68 -9.81 5.47
CA SER A 109 5.65 -10.20 4.05
C SER A 109 7.03 -10.13 3.38
N HIS A 110 7.85 -9.16 3.73
CA HIS A 110 9.23 -9.04 3.23
C HIS A 110 10.15 -10.11 3.83
N LYS A 111 10.01 -10.44 5.13
CA LYS A 111 10.69 -11.59 5.73
C LYS A 111 10.35 -12.88 5.01
N ILE A 112 9.05 -13.11 4.73
CA ILE A 112 8.57 -14.28 4.00
C ILE A 112 9.13 -14.31 2.57
N SER A 113 9.12 -13.17 1.86
CA SER A 113 9.70 -13.08 0.51
C SER A 113 11.18 -13.44 0.50
N LEU A 114 11.97 -12.94 1.46
CA LEU A 114 13.37 -13.30 1.61
C LEU A 114 13.58 -14.79 1.89
N LEU A 115 12.81 -15.37 2.80
CA LEU A 115 12.87 -16.81 3.08
C LEU A 115 12.56 -17.62 1.81
N GLN A 116 11.52 -17.26 1.07
CA GLN A 116 11.14 -17.91 -0.19
C GLN A 116 12.24 -17.78 -1.26
N HIS A 117 12.87 -16.60 -1.34
CA HIS A 117 13.99 -16.36 -2.25
C HIS A 117 15.19 -17.25 -1.93
N GLU A 118 15.58 -17.37 -0.65
CA GLU A 118 16.66 -18.27 -0.23
C GLU A 118 16.34 -19.75 -0.43
N LEU A 119 15.08 -20.14 -0.29
CA LEU A 119 14.64 -21.51 -0.60
C LEU A 119 14.74 -21.84 -2.09
N LYS A 120 14.58 -20.87 -2.98
CA LYS A 120 14.78 -21.11 -4.42
C LYS A 120 16.23 -21.38 -4.77
N LYS A 121 17.17 -20.77 -4.04
CA LYS A 121 18.61 -20.88 -4.27
C LYS A 121 19.20 -22.18 -3.71
N SER A 122 18.65 -22.76 -2.62
CA SER A 122 19.29 -23.84 -1.88
C SER A 122 18.34 -25.01 -1.59
N SER A 123 18.62 -26.19 -2.17
CA SER A 123 17.92 -27.43 -1.81
C SER A 123 18.19 -27.85 -0.37
N GLN A 124 19.39 -27.58 0.16
CA GLN A 124 19.74 -27.86 1.55
C GLN A 124 18.89 -27.03 2.52
N ASN A 125 18.67 -25.73 2.23
CA ASN A 125 17.80 -24.89 3.04
C ASN A 125 16.35 -25.41 3.00
N ARG A 126 15.87 -25.85 1.83
CA ARG A 126 14.53 -26.46 1.72
C ARG A 126 14.40 -27.71 2.63
N GLN A 127 15.39 -28.60 2.64
CA GLN A 127 15.37 -29.78 3.50
C GLN A 127 15.39 -29.41 4.99
N ARG A 128 16.24 -28.44 5.40
CA ARG A 128 16.31 -27.97 6.79
C ARG A 128 14.96 -27.41 7.27
N ILE A 129 14.33 -26.54 6.46
CA ILE A 129 13.05 -25.95 6.81
C ILE A 129 11.93 -26.99 6.79
N SER A 130 11.92 -27.90 5.81
CA SER A 130 10.97 -29.02 5.73
C SER A 130 11.02 -29.88 6.99
N GLY A 131 12.23 -30.24 7.45
CA GLY A 131 12.42 -31.01 8.69
C GLY A 131 11.98 -30.25 9.94
N TYR A 132 12.27 -28.95 10.01
CA TYR A 132 11.87 -28.10 11.14
C TYR A 132 10.34 -27.89 11.21
N LEU A 133 9.69 -27.75 10.06
CA LEU A 133 8.24 -27.56 9.97
C LEU A 133 7.45 -28.88 9.95
N GLU A 134 8.13 -30.02 9.92
CA GLU A 134 7.54 -31.36 9.78
C GLU A 134 6.55 -31.43 8.60
N CYS A 135 6.93 -30.83 7.46
CA CYS A 135 6.09 -30.79 6.27
C CYS A 135 6.87 -31.18 5.01
N GLU A 136 6.17 -31.59 3.96
CA GLU A 136 6.79 -31.85 2.66
C GLU A 136 7.38 -30.56 2.06
N THR A 137 8.49 -30.69 1.31
CA THR A 137 9.16 -29.54 0.70
C THR A 137 8.25 -28.71 -0.21
N GLY A 138 7.26 -29.32 -0.86
CA GLY A 138 6.24 -28.64 -1.68
C GLY A 138 5.24 -27.80 -0.88
N ALA A 139 5.05 -28.12 0.40
CA ALA A 139 4.12 -27.42 1.29
C ALA A 139 4.74 -26.19 1.99
N ILE A 140 6.07 -26.04 1.97
CA ILE A 140 6.79 -24.97 2.69
C ILE A 140 6.24 -23.58 2.35
N HIS A 141 6.04 -23.28 1.06
CA HIS A 141 5.54 -21.97 0.61
C HIS A 141 4.17 -21.63 1.23
N SER A 142 3.24 -22.59 1.24
CA SER A 142 1.92 -22.40 1.87
C SER A 142 2.02 -22.21 3.38
N TYR A 143 3.00 -22.85 4.01
CA TYR A 143 3.24 -22.74 5.45
C TYR A 143 3.81 -21.35 5.80
N LEU A 144 4.83 -20.90 5.07
CA LEU A 144 5.45 -19.58 5.28
C LEU A 144 4.45 -18.44 5.19
N ASN A 145 3.45 -18.54 4.32
CA ASN A 145 2.42 -17.50 4.17
C ASN A 145 1.45 -17.38 5.37
N LYS A 146 1.59 -18.25 6.38
CA LYS A 146 0.70 -18.29 7.57
C LYS A 146 1.43 -18.02 8.88
N ILE A 147 2.75 -17.84 8.85
CA ILE A 147 3.55 -17.63 10.06
C ILE A 147 3.53 -16.17 10.50
N ASN A 148 3.82 -15.96 11.79
CA ASN A 148 4.07 -14.63 12.34
C ASN A 148 5.56 -14.24 12.23
N SER A 149 5.88 -13.01 12.67
CA SER A 149 7.23 -12.46 12.56
C SER A 149 8.26 -13.26 13.37
N GLU A 150 7.91 -13.68 14.60
CA GLU A 150 8.80 -14.46 15.47
C GLU A 150 9.16 -15.80 14.81
N LYS A 151 8.17 -16.46 14.21
CA LYS A 151 8.41 -17.73 13.51
C LYS A 151 9.26 -17.55 12.26
N ALA A 152 9.12 -16.43 11.57
CA ALA A 152 9.99 -16.08 10.44
C ALA A 152 11.45 -15.89 10.91
N ASP A 153 11.66 -15.24 12.07
CA ASP A 153 12.99 -15.03 12.64
C ASP A 153 13.64 -16.35 13.09
N GLU A 154 12.88 -17.29 13.65
CA GLU A 154 13.36 -18.64 13.97
C GLU A 154 13.81 -19.39 12.72
N ILE A 155 12.99 -19.37 11.66
CA ILE A 155 13.30 -20.04 10.38
C ILE A 155 14.54 -19.41 9.71
N ALA A 156 14.65 -18.08 9.76
CA ALA A 156 15.81 -17.37 9.21
C ALA A 156 17.12 -17.82 9.86
N LYS A 157 17.12 -17.99 11.19
CA LYS A 157 18.30 -18.52 11.93
C LYS A 157 18.72 -19.90 11.46
N LEU A 158 17.78 -20.79 11.14
CA LEU A 158 18.09 -22.15 10.66
C LEU A 158 18.87 -22.14 9.33
N ILE A 159 18.66 -21.14 8.50
CA ILE A 159 19.31 -21.01 7.18
C ILE A 159 20.38 -19.92 7.13
N HIS A 160 20.78 -19.40 8.29
CA HIS A 160 21.78 -18.33 8.44
C HIS A 160 21.43 -17.05 7.68
N LEU A 161 20.13 -16.73 7.59
CA LEU A 161 19.64 -15.45 7.05
C LEU A 161 19.49 -14.45 8.19
N ASP A 162 20.15 -13.29 8.07
CA ASP A 162 20.07 -12.20 9.04
C ASP A 162 19.28 -11.02 8.45
N PHE A 163 18.05 -10.83 8.92
CA PHE A 163 17.21 -9.72 8.50
C PHE A 163 17.76 -8.35 8.91
N THR A 164 18.47 -8.28 10.04
CA THR A 164 19.06 -7.02 10.50
C THR A 164 20.20 -6.59 9.60
N GLU A 165 21.05 -7.53 9.22
CA GLU A 165 22.12 -7.27 8.28
C GLU A 165 21.58 -6.90 6.90
N TYR A 166 20.51 -7.58 6.44
CA TYR A 166 19.82 -7.25 5.21
C TYR A 166 19.29 -5.80 5.22
N LEU A 167 18.65 -5.37 6.31
CA LEU A 167 18.15 -4.00 6.47
C LEU A 167 19.28 -2.96 6.39
N LYS A 168 20.42 -3.23 7.02
CA LYS A 168 21.59 -2.33 6.96
C LYS A 168 22.16 -2.18 5.55
N GLN A 169 22.24 -3.29 4.81
CA GLN A 169 22.82 -3.32 3.48
C GLN A 169 21.91 -2.71 2.40
N HIS A 170 20.61 -2.97 2.46
CA HIS A 170 19.67 -2.64 1.38
C HIS A 170 18.76 -1.44 1.69
N GLN A 171 18.56 -1.10 2.95
CA GLN A 171 17.71 0.01 3.40
C GLN A 171 16.38 0.11 2.63
N PRO A 172 15.52 -0.94 2.68
CA PRO A 172 14.33 -1.04 1.85
C PRO A 172 13.23 -0.01 2.16
N TYR A 173 13.32 0.70 3.28
CA TYR A 173 12.29 1.64 3.72
C TYR A 173 12.80 3.08 3.79
N LEU A 174 11.86 4.02 3.71
CA LEU A 174 12.12 5.44 3.87
C LEU A 174 12.75 5.74 5.24
N THR A 175 13.71 6.63 5.22
CA THR A 175 14.24 7.24 6.45
C THR A 175 13.42 8.46 6.84
N THR A 176 13.45 8.83 8.14
CA THR A 176 12.86 10.07 8.64
C THR A 176 13.29 11.28 7.82
N LYS A 177 14.57 11.37 7.45
CA LYS A 177 15.11 12.47 6.63
C LYS A 177 14.45 12.52 5.24
N GLN A 178 14.26 11.38 4.60
CA GLN A 178 13.60 11.30 3.30
C GLN A 178 12.11 11.70 3.38
N ILE A 179 11.40 11.23 4.42
CA ILE A 179 9.99 11.61 4.67
C ILE A 179 9.84 13.12 4.84
N ILE A 180 10.72 13.74 5.64
CA ILE A 180 10.73 15.20 5.83
C ILE A 180 11.05 15.91 4.52
N THR A 181 11.92 15.37 3.68
CA THR A 181 12.23 15.94 2.36
C THR A 181 11.00 15.87 1.43
N LEU A 182 10.31 14.74 1.38
CA LEU A 182 9.06 14.59 0.61
C LEU A 182 8.01 15.61 1.07
N LYS A 183 7.78 15.72 2.38
CA LYS A 183 6.86 16.71 2.96
C LYS A 183 7.23 18.13 2.56
N ASN A 184 8.50 18.52 2.72
CA ASN A 184 8.97 19.87 2.42
C ASN A 184 8.93 20.20 0.91
N ALA A 185 8.91 19.19 0.07
CA ALA A 185 8.69 19.32 -1.37
C ALA A 185 7.19 19.46 -1.74
N GLY A 186 6.27 19.46 -0.76
CA GLY A 186 4.84 19.68 -0.95
C GLY A 186 4.01 18.40 -1.03
N PHE A 187 4.61 17.22 -0.93
CA PHE A 187 3.86 15.96 -0.94
C PHE A 187 3.16 15.71 0.39
N THR A 188 1.98 15.10 0.31
CA THR A 188 1.24 14.66 1.51
C THR A 188 1.88 13.40 2.09
N ILE A 189 2.06 13.38 3.40
CA ILE A 189 2.47 12.17 4.15
C ILE A 189 1.25 11.66 4.92
N GLY A 190 0.87 10.41 4.71
CA GLY A 190 -0.28 9.77 5.33
C GLY A 190 0.08 8.61 6.25
N ASN A 191 -0.90 8.18 7.02
CA ASN A 191 -0.83 7.10 8.00
C ASN A 191 -1.25 5.77 7.36
N HIS A 192 -0.39 4.74 7.40
CA HIS A 192 -0.69 3.38 6.95
C HIS A 192 -0.72 2.36 8.11
N GLY A 193 -1.02 2.82 9.33
CA GLY A 193 -0.87 2.03 10.54
C GLY A 193 0.59 1.93 11.00
N LYS A 194 0.78 1.61 12.27
CA LYS A 194 2.10 1.53 12.88
C LYS A 194 2.92 0.36 12.32
N SER A 195 2.34 -0.83 12.34
CA SER A 195 3.03 -2.11 12.13
C SER A 195 2.48 -2.92 10.94
N HIS A 196 1.68 -2.30 10.07
CA HIS A 196 1.07 -2.92 8.89
C HIS A 196 0.27 -4.21 9.23
N ARG A 197 -0.46 -4.22 10.34
CA ARG A 197 -1.34 -5.34 10.72
C ARG A 197 -2.66 -5.29 9.97
N ASN A 198 -3.24 -6.46 9.70
CA ASN A 198 -4.58 -6.54 9.13
C ASN A 198 -5.62 -6.08 10.16
N PHE A 199 -6.24 -4.93 9.93
CA PHE A 199 -7.16 -4.29 10.87
C PHE A 199 -8.38 -5.14 11.21
N ASN A 200 -8.82 -6.04 10.33
CA ASN A 200 -9.98 -6.90 10.62
C ASN A 200 -9.69 -7.99 11.67
N THR A 201 -8.41 -8.20 12.01
CA THR A 201 -7.98 -9.16 13.04
C THR A 201 -7.70 -8.50 14.39
N LEU A 202 -7.77 -7.17 14.44
CA LEU A 202 -7.46 -6.38 15.62
C LEU A 202 -8.71 -6.07 16.44
N THR A 203 -8.55 -5.97 17.75
CA THR A 203 -9.55 -5.35 18.62
C THR A 203 -9.67 -3.85 18.32
N PHE A 204 -10.75 -3.23 18.72
CA PHE A 204 -10.95 -1.80 18.52
C PHE A 204 -9.83 -0.95 19.14
N GLU A 205 -9.38 -1.27 20.35
CA GLU A 205 -8.28 -0.56 21.01
C GLU A 205 -6.93 -0.76 20.29
N GLU A 206 -6.67 -1.94 19.76
CA GLU A 206 -5.47 -2.16 18.92
C GLU A 206 -5.53 -1.35 17.63
N GLN A 207 -6.71 -1.29 16.97
CA GLN A 207 -6.91 -0.46 15.77
C GLN A 207 -6.64 1.01 16.06
N LYS A 208 -7.15 1.54 17.17
CA LYS A 208 -6.89 2.91 17.62
C LYS A 208 -5.39 3.13 17.83
N ASN A 209 -4.72 2.27 18.58
CA ASN A 209 -3.30 2.38 18.86
C ASN A 209 -2.42 2.36 17.60
N GLU A 210 -2.76 1.54 16.60
CA GLU A 210 -2.10 1.51 15.27
C GLU A 210 -2.20 2.88 14.58
N ILE A 211 -3.34 3.57 14.69
CA ILE A 211 -3.59 4.86 14.06
C ILE A 211 -2.94 5.99 14.88
N GLU A 212 -3.22 6.07 16.19
CA GLU A 212 -2.79 7.16 17.08
C GLU A 212 -1.27 7.25 17.18
N THR A 213 -0.58 6.11 17.20
CA THR A 213 0.88 6.07 17.23
C THR A 213 1.46 6.80 16.02
N VAL A 214 0.99 6.48 14.82
CA VAL A 214 1.48 7.13 13.58
C VAL A 214 1.07 8.58 13.53
N ASN A 215 -0.17 8.92 13.91
CA ASN A 215 -0.63 10.32 13.97
C ASN A 215 0.27 11.17 14.86
N SER A 216 0.73 10.62 15.98
CA SER A 216 1.65 11.30 16.89
C SER A 216 3.02 11.58 16.25
N PHE A 217 3.56 10.62 15.47
CA PHE A 217 4.79 10.84 14.70
C PHE A 217 4.59 11.87 13.59
N LEU A 218 3.50 11.79 12.84
CA LEU A 218 3.19 12.74 11.77
C LEU A 218 3.11 14.17 12.30
N LYS A 219 2.44 14.38 13.45
CA LYS A 219 2.37 15.69 14.11
C LYS A 219 3.74 16.21 14.56
N GLN A 220 4.62 15.34 15.10
CA GLN A 220 5.99 15.72 15.44
C GLN A 220 6.80 16.17 14.22
N TRP A 221 6.48 15.65 13.04
CA TRP A 221 7.10 16.07 11.78
C TRP A 221 6.40 17.26 11.11
N GLY A 222 5.40 17.86 11.80
CA GLY A 222 4.64 19.03 11.32
C GLY A 222 3.65 18.68 10.20
N VAL A 223 3.06 17.49 10.26
CA VAL A 223 1.92 17.08 9.42
C VAL A 223 0.66 17.26 10.24
N ASP A 224 -0.16 18.25 9.90
CA ASP A 224 -1.38 18.60 10.63
C ASP A 224 -2.61 17.88 10.07
N ASP A 225 -2.73 17.78 8.74
CA ASP A 225 -3.83 17.09 8.06
C ASP A 225 -3.57 15.58 8.04
N LEU A 226 -4.41 14.82 8.74
CA LEU A 226 -4.21 13.40 8.94
C LEU A 226 -5.10 12.58 7.99
N PHE A 227 -4.46 11.81 7.14
CA PHE A 227 -5.10 10.88 6.21
C PHE A 227 -4.69 9.45 6.54
N PHE A 228 -5.64 8.51 6.48
CA PHE A 228 -5.38 7.13 6.85
C PHE A 228 -5.69 6.16 5.70
N CYS A 229 -4.81 5.21 5.46
CA CYS A 229 -5.03 4.11 4.55
C CYS A 229 -4.98 2.77 5.28
N PHE A 230 -5.98 1.92 5.06
CA PHE A 230 -6.03 0.60 5.68
C PHE A 230 -4.99 -0.35 5.07
N PRO A 231 -4.09 -0.95 5.87
CA PRO A 231 -3.30 -2.11 5.45
C PRO A 231 -4.19 -3.29 5.04
N TYR A 232 -3.87 -3.97 3.94
CA TYR A 232 -4.66 -5.09 3.36
C TYR A 232 -6.10 -4.73 2.98
N GLY A 233 -6.52 -3.47 3.14
CA GLY A 233 -7.87 -2.99 2.89
C GLY A 233 -8.78 -2.99 4.12
N ASP A 234 -10.02 -2.60 3.88
CA ASP A 234 -11.01 -2.24 4.89
C ASP A 234 -12.17 -3.26 5.02
N TYR A 235 -11.96 -4.48 4.52
CA TYR A 235 -12.96 -5.54 4.57
C TYR A 235 -13.28 -5.96 6.00
N LYS A 236 -14.57 -6.06 6.35
CA LYS A 236 -15.10 -6.38 7.70
C LYS A 236 -14.70 -5.40 8.81
N ILE A 237 -14.24 -4.21 8.48
CA ILE A 237 -14.04 -3.17 9.49
C ILE A 237 -15.40 -2.66 9.97
N LYS A 238 -15.56 -2.59 11.29
CA LYS A 238 -16.82 -2.14 11.93
C LYS A 238 -17.00 -0.63 11.79
N ASN A 239 -18.25 -0.19 11.70
CA ASN A 239 -18.60 1.23 11.65
C ASN A 239 -18.05 2.04 12.83
N GLU A 240 -17.90 1.42 13.99
CA GLU A 240 -17.35 2.02 15.20
C GLU A 240 -15.98 2.69 14.95
N LEU A 241 -15.06 2.01 14.23
CA LEU A 241 -13.76 2.58 13.90
C LEU A 241 -13.87 3.82 12.99
N PHE A 242 -14.75 3.78 11.99
CA PHE A 242 -14.95 4.94 11.11
C PHE A 242 -15.53 6.14 11.87
N HIS A 243 -16.50 5.91 12.76
CA HIS A 243 -17.04 6.97 13.61
C HIS A 243 -15.93 7.57 14.48
N TRP A 244 -15.16 6.73 15.18
CA TRP A 244 -14.05 7.20 15.99
C TRP A 244 -13.01 7.98 15.17
N MET A 245 -12.54 7.44 14.02
CA MET A 245 -11.57 8.10 13.16
C MET A 245 -11.98 9.54 12.81
N TYR A 246 -13.28 9.74 12.51
CA TYR A 246 -13.77 11.02 12.02
C TYR A 246 -14.26 11.98 13.09
N GLN A 247 -14.58 11.50 14.29
CA GLN A 247 -15.09 12.32 15.39
C GLN A 247 -14.01 12.64 16.43
N GLU A 248 -13.14 11.67 16.74
CA GLU A 248 -12.15 11.75 17.80
C GLU A 248 -10.71 11.56 17.30
N GLY A 249 -10.49 10.64 16.37
CA GLY A 249 -9.17 10.27 15.85
C GLY A 249 -8.49 11.31 14.97
N GLY A 250 -9.20 12.40 14.61
CA GLY A 250 -8.68 13.50 13.81
C GLY A 250 -8.37 13.15 12.36
N ILE A 251 -8.86 12.01 11.86
CA ILE A 251 -8.66 11.61 10.46
C ILE A 251 -9.61 12.38 9.55
N GLU A 252 -9.05 13.10 8.58
CA GLU A 252 -9.83 13.86 7.62
C GLU A 252 -10.47 12.97 6.55
N LYS A 253 -9.68 12.08 5.97
CA LYS A 253 -10.14 11.09 4.97
C LYS A 253 -9.45 9.77 5.21
N SER A 254 -10.14 8.67 4.89
CA SER A 254 -9.55 7.35 4.92
C SER A 254 -9.72 6.62 3.59
N PHE A 255 -8.87 5.58 3.37
CA PHE A 255 -8.76 4.93 2.08
C PHE A 255 -8.78 3.41 2.21
N GLY A 256 -9.64 2.79 1.36
CA GLY A 256 -9.67 1.35 1.11
C GLY A 256 -9.19 1.02 -0.31
N ILE A 257 -9.43 -0.23 -0.74
CA ILE A 257 -8.92 -0.76 -2.02
C ILE A 257 -10.01 -1.37 -2.90
N SER A 258 -11.25 -0.90 -2.79
CA SER A 258 -12.39 -1.49 -3.52
C SER A 258 -12.71 -0.83 -4.86
N GLY A 259 -11.73 -0.19 -5.50
CA GLY A 259 -11.86 0.40 -6.83
C GLY A 259 -12.81 1.59 -6.87
N LEU A 260 -13.79 1.56 -7.77
CA LEU A 260 -14.78 2.65 -7.93
C LEU A 260 -16.02 2.51 -7.05
N LYS A 261 -16.09 1.52 -6.15
CA LYS A 261 -17.26 1.34 -5.30
C LYS A 261 -17.50 2.53 -4.38
N GLU A 262 -18.78 2.72 -4.05
CA GLU A 262 -19.22 3.71 -3.08
C GLU A 262 -19.19 3.15 -1.67
N ASP A 263 -18.94 4.01 -0.69
CA ASP A 263 -19.01 3.67 0.74
C ASP A 263 -20.13 4.44 1.43
N GLY A 264 -20.56 3.93 2.59
CA GLY A 264 -21.54 4.61 3.45
C GLY A 264 -20.95 5.82 4.19
N PHE A 265 -19.62 5.92 4.27
CA PHE A 265 -18.91 7.02 4.92
C PHE A 265 -18.39 8.01 3.86
N PRO A 266 -18.89 9.26 3.80
CA PRO A 266 -18.49 10.23 2.76
C PRO A 266 -17.00 10.58 2.75
N ARG A 267 -16.31 10.38 3.88
CA ARG A 267 -14.87 10.65 4.05
C ARG A 267 -14.00 9.41 3.79
N HIS A 268 -14.62 8.27 3.42
CA HIS A 268 -13.92 7.04 3.06
C HIS A 268 -13.96 6.84 1.55
N HIS A 269 -12.80 6.74 0.93
CA HIS A 269 -12.65 6.60 -0.52
C HIS A 269 -11.95 5.29 -0.86
N HIS A 270 -12.24 4.74 -2.05
CA HIS A 270 -11.59 3.52 -2.51
C HIS A 270 -10.61 3.82 -3.64
N ARG A 271 -9.51 3.07 -3.64
CA ARG A 271 -8.40 3.24 -4.56
C ARG A 271 -8.30 2.04 -5.50
N ILE A 272 -7.57 2.24 -6.60
CA ILE A 272 -7.36 1.25 -7.66
C ILE A 272 -5.89 0.84 -7.67
N LEU A 273 -5.61 -0.46 -7.45
CA LEU A 273 -4.26 -1.01 -7.52
C LEU A 273 -3.76 -1.01 -8.97
N MET A 274 -2.59 -0.43 -9.19
CA MET A 274 -2.00 -0.30 -10.53
C MET A 274 -0.90 -1.33 -10.82
N GLU A 275 -0.47 -2.11 -9.84
CA GLU A 275 0.67 -3.03 -9.95
C GLU A 275 0.29 -4.36 -10.63
N HIS A 276 -0.24 -4.25 -11.82
CA HIS A 276 -0.52 -5.36 -12.74
C HIS A 276 0.36 -5.20 -13.99
N GLU A 277 1.60 -5.68 -13.93
CA GLU A 277 2.64 -5.42 -14.94
C GLU A 277 2.21 -5.77 -16.38
N ASN A 278 1.33 -6.75 -16.55
CA ASN A 278 0.83 -7.18 -17.85
C ASN A 278 -0.24 -6.27 -18.47
N PHE A 279 -0.80 -5.32 -17.68
CA PHE A 279 -1.88 -4.45 -18.13
C PHE A 279 -1.45 -2.98 -18.11
N SER A 280 -1.92 -2.21 -19.10
CA SER A 280 -1.79 -0.75 -19.12
C SER A 280 -2.75 -0.10 -18.12
N ALA A 281 -2.47 1.16 -17.73
CA ALA A 281 -3.39 1.94 -16.91
C ALA A 281 -4.78 2.05 -17.54
N GLU A 282 -4.84 2.21 -18.86
CA GLU A 282 -6.11 2.28 -19.60
C GLU A 282 -6.93 0.99 -19.43
N GLU A 283 -6.31 -0.19 -19.56
CA GLU A 283 -6.98 -1.47 -19.38
C GLU A 283 -7.46 -1.68 -17.94
N ILE A 284 -6.62 -1.33 -16.95
CA ILE A 284 -6.98 -1.42 -15.53
C ILE A 284 -8.17 -0.50 -15.24
N ILE A 285 -8.10 0.77 -15.60
CA ILE A 285 -9.15 1.75 -15.32
C ILE A 285 -10.45 1.41 -16.06
N ARG A 286 -10.38 0.99 -17.33
CA ARG A 286 -11.57 0.54 -18.08
C ARG A 286 -12.21 -0.69 -17.45
N SER A 287 -11.41 -1.65 -16.98
CA SER A 287 -11.95 -2.84 -16.31
C SER A 287 -12.64 -2.49 -14.99
N GLU A 288 -12.12 -1.53 -14.22
CA GLU A 288 -12.77 -1.03 -13.01
C GLU A 288 -14.12 -0.36 -13.31
N TYR A 289 -14.19 0.46 -14.35
CA TYR A 289 -15.48 1.05 -14.77
C TYR A 289 -16.49 -0.02 -15.21
N LEU A 290 -16.06 -0.99 -16.01
CA LEU A 290 -16.94 -2.09 -16.44
C LEU A 290 -17.41 -2.92 -15.24
N TYR A 291 -16.51 -3.23 -14.31
CA TYR A 291 -16.85 -3.92 -13.08
C TYR A 291 -17.86 -3.13 -12.24
N PHE A 292 -17.66 -1.82 -12.06
CA PHE A 292 -18.59 -0.96 -11.36
C PHE A 292 -19.98 -0.95 -12.02
N MET A 293 -20.05 -0.83 -13.36
CA MET A 293 -21.30 -0.87 -14.12
C MET A 293 -22.04 -2.19 -13.91
N LEU A 294 -21.37 -3.33 -14.05
CA LEU A 294 -21.96 -4.65 -13.81
C LEU A 294 -22.47 -4.81 -12.38
N LYS A 295 -21.71 -4.31 -11.41
CA LYS A 295 -22.11 -4.34 -9.99
C LYS A 295 -23.29 -3.40 -9.70
N SER A 296 -23.40 -2.29 -10.42
CA SER A 296 -24.52 -1.34 -10.29
C SER A 296 -25.85 -1.98 -10.70
N VAL A 297 -25.88 -2.73 -11.79
CA VAL A 297 -27.08 -3.49 -12.23
C VAL A 297 -27.57 -4.46 -11.15
N LEU A 298 -26.65 -5.00 -10.35
CA LEU A 298 -26.93 -5.95 -9.28
C LEU A 298 -27.08 -5.28 -7.90
N ASN A 299 -27.06 -3.95 -7.80
CA ASN A 299 -27.01 -3.19 -6.53
C ASN A 299 -25.85 -3.61 -5.61
N LYS A 300 -24.70 -4.00 -6.18
CA LYS A 300 -23.47 -4.43 -5.49
C LYS A 300 -22.29 -3.46 -5.67
N ASN A 301 -22.56 -2.27 -6.18
CA ASN A 301 -21.57 -1.17 -6.34
C ASN A 301 -21.36 -0.36 -5.05
N LYS A 302 -22.12 -0.65 -4.00
CA LYS A 302 -22.00 -0.03 -2.66
C LYS A 302 -21.46 -1.03 -1.66
N ILE A 303 -20.55 -0.57 -0.81
CA ILE A 303 -20.05 -1.35 0.32
C ILE A 303 -21.06 -1.26 1.44
N ARG A 304 -21.46 -2.41 1.96
CA ARG A 304 -22.31 -2.54 3.14
C ARG A 304 -21.43 -3.01 4.28
N ARG A 305 -21.35 -2.21 5.34
CA ARG A 305 -20.60 -2.50 6.57
C ARG A 305 -21.49 -3.03 7.66
#